data_6a6fd02d0b7555476b31a2c7ea487ee4
#
_entry.id   6a6fd02d0b7555476b31a2c7ea487ee4
#
_cell.length_a   1.000
_cell.length_b   1.000
_cell.length_c   1.000
_cell.angle_alpha   90.00
_cell.angle_beta   90.00
_cell.angle_gamma   90.00
#
_symmetry.space_group_name_H-M   'P 1'
#
loop_
_entity.id
_entity.type
_entity.pdbx_description
1 polymer ?
#
loop_
_entity_poly.entity_id
_entity_poly.type
_entity_poly.pdbx_seq_one_letter_code
_entity_poly.pdbx_strand_id
1 'polypeptide(L)'
;HAPGRHRAGGGGQQPGEPVPDPTMQELDAQVRDYRRRTRRRMIITAAAVILVLVGVFLFINLQTYTSVRTIDIYGAEDAGNSSYRQFGSGVLKYSRDGIVLLDRKGEEVWNQSYQMQTPTVYEFGDSAVVADKGGNDMIVVDEEGLKGEIETTLPIEKAVVSSQGIVAAILNGDSEPRIVCYDAAGNILAELDSAMTGNGYPLDIGLSENGELLMVSYMTVRGGRTVSNIYYYNFGEAGAQAENYEVVTDTYEDMIAPTVFFMDENTSVAVGNDRVLIYRGQDTPALQQTIELDKEVKSVCHSSSYIGLVLKNEGEAGYELRLYNKSGSMVMSEKFTGDYSNIKICGMQVIMYGGTQCSVFTRAGVHKFEGEMDETILEMFPAFGVNKYLSLIHISEPTRLQLI
;
A
#
# COMPACT_ATOMS: atom_id res chain seq x y z
N HIS A 1 -59.88 56.38 -82.47
CA HIS A 1 -58.56 56.95 -82.70
C HIS A 1 -57.46 56.02 -82.22
N ALA A 2 -56.66 55.71 -83.11
CA ALA A 2 -55.57 54.81 -83.42
C ALA A 2 -54.38 54.80 -82.44
N PRO A 3 -53.46 53.95 -82.75
CA PRO A 3 -53.04 52.81 -81.89
C PRO A 3 -51.55 52.97 -81.41
N GLY A 4 -51.20 52.30 -80.38
CA GLY A 4 -49.84 52.25 -79.87
C GLY A 4 -49.31 50.82 -79.93
N ARG A 5 -48.20 50.60 -80.60
CA ARG A 5 -47.50 49.35 -80.85
C ARG A 5 -46.78 48.88 -79.60
N HIS A 6 -47.02 47.65 -79.25
CA HIS A 6 -46.15 46.89 -78.33
C HIS A 6 -45.00 46.28 -79.11
N ARG A 7 -43.81 46.40 -78.53
CA ARG A 7 -42.60 45.72 -78.93
C ARG A 7 -42.20 44.74 -77.78
N ALA A 8 -42.33 43.47 -78.08
CA ALA A 8 -41.87 42.39 -77.23
C ALA A 8 -40.34 42.28 -77.32
N GLY A 9 -39.70 42.32 -76.14
CA GLY A 9 -38.29 41.97 -76.00
C GLY A 9 -38.18 40.56 -75.37
N GLY A 10 -37.85 39.60 -76.21
CA GLY A 10 -37.52 38.26 -75.73
C GLY A 10 -36.12 38.21 -75.17
N GLY A 11 -36.02 38.04 -73.88
CA GLY A 11 -34.75 37.70 -73.22
C GLY A 11 -34.57 36.17 -73.24
N GLY A 12 -33.74 35.70 -74.15
CA GLY A 12 -33.33 34.29 -74.17
C GLY A 12 -32.42 34.00 -72.98
N GLN A 13 -32.87 33.17 -72.06
CA GLN A 13 -31.98 32.51 -71.09
C GLN A 13 -31.13 31.52 -71.84
N GLN A 14 -29.83 31.73 -71.89
CA GLN A 14 -28.87 30.71 -72.28
C GLN A 14 -28.94 29.56 -71.33
N PRO A 15 -29.00 28.29 -71.77
CA PRO A 15 -28.85 27.12 -70.88
C PRO A 15 -27.44 27.18 -70.25
N GLY A 16 -27.39 27.12 -68.95
CA GLY A 16 -26.10 27.02 -68.22
C GLY A 16 -25.34 25.80 -68.74
N GLU A 17 -24.07 25.97 -69.06
CA GLU A 17 -23.16 24.89 -69.37
C GLU A 17 -23.24 23.81 -68.26
N PRO A 18 -23.32 22.51 -68.63
CA PRO A 18 -23.33 21.41 -67.70
C PRO A 18 -21.98 21.43 -66.91
N VAL A 19 -22.08 21.53 -65.60
CA VAL A 19 -20.91 21.36 -64.70
C VAL A 19 -20.36 19.96 -65.03
N PRO A 20 -19.08 19.82 -65.43
CA PRO A 20 -18.50 18.53 -65.70
C PRO A 20 -18.51 17.64 -64.49
N ASP A 21 -18.97 16.39 -64.65
CA ASP A 21 -18.88 15.38 -63.54
C ASP A 21 -17.42 15.21 -63.13
N PRO A 22 -17.16 15.22 -61.83
CA PRO A 22 -15.80 15.08 -61.33
C PRO A 22 -15.20 13.74 -61.74
N THR A 23 -14.00 13.77 -62.29
CA THR A 23 -13.29 12.54 -62.69
C THR A 23 -13.03 11.68 -61.43
N MET A 24 -13.00 10.33 -61.57
CA MET A 24 -12.74 9.40 -60.45
C MET A 24 -11.49 9.78 -59.64
N GLN A 25 -10.47 10.36 -60.28
CA GLN A 25 -9.25 10.83 -59.63
C GLN A 25 -9.48 12.06 -58.75
N GLU A 26 -10.37 12.98 -59.15
CA GLU A 26 -10.74 14.16 -58.35
C GLU A 26 -11.62 13.79 -57.17
N LEU A 27 -12.52 12.79 -57.30
CA LEU A 27 -13.31 12.25 -56.21
C LEU A 27 -12.42 11.59 -55.17
N ASP A 28 -11.45 10.76 -55.59
CA ASP A 28 -10.48 10.12 -54.70
C ASP A 28 -9.58 11.14 -53.98
N ALA A 29 -9.21 12.23 -54.62
CA ALA A 29 -8.46 13.31 -54.00
C ALA A 29 -9.29 14.04 -52.93
N GLN A 30 -10.57 14.36 -53.23
CA GLN A 30 -11.50 14.98 -52.27
C GLN A 30 -11.76 14.08 -51.06
N VAL A 31 -11.96 12.77 -51.29
CA VAL A 31 -12.13 11.78 -50.18
C VAL A 31 -10.86 11.67 -49.31
N ARG A 32 -9.68 11.67 -49.93
CA ARG A 32 -8.41 11.68 -49.18
C ARG A 32 -8.24 12.95 -48.35
N ASP A 33 -8.55 14.10 -48.91
CA ASP A 33 -8.46 15.39 -48.21
C ASP A 33 -9.50 15.51 -47.08
N TYR A 34 -10.72 15.03 -47.30
CA TYR A 34 -11.74 14.97 -46.27
C TYR A 34 -11.31 14.04 -45.11
N ARG A 35 -10.81 12.83 -45.41
CA ARG A 35 -10.27 11.91 -44.40
C ARG A 35 -9.09 12.50 -43.66
N ARG A 36 -8.19 13.21 -44.34
CA ARG A 36 -7.06 13.92 -43.70
C ARG A 36 -7.53 15.04 -42.75
N ARG A 37 -8.50 15.87 -43.17
CA ARG A 37 -9.07 16.95 -42.34
C ARG A 37 -9.82 16.38 -41.14
N THR A 38 -10.62 15.34 -41.34
CA THR A 38 -11.33 14.66 -40.26
C THR A 38 -10.37 14.01 -39.28
N ARG A 39 -9.34 13.32 -39.77
CA ARG A 39 -8.29 12.72 -38.92
C ARG A 39 -7.52 13.77 -38.14
N ARG A 40 -7.16 14.90 -38.74
CA ARG A 40 -6.52 16.02 -38.02
C ARG A 40 -7.43 16.62 -36.97
N ARG A 41 -8.71 16.83 -37.26
CA ARG A 41 -9.69 17.31 -36.25
C ARG A 41 -9.83 16.34 -35.10
N MET A 42 -9.94 15.03 -35.36
CA MET A 42 -9.98 14.00 -34.30
C MET A 42 -8.71 14.00 -33.43
N ILE A 43 -7.54 14.14 -34.04
CA ILE A 43 -6.28 14.22 -33.28
C ILE A 43 -6.25 15.49 -32.43
N ILE A 44 -6.66 16.64 -32.96
CA ILE A 44 -6.68 17.90 -32.21
C ILE A 44 -7.70 17.85 -31.06
N THR A 45 -8.90 17.29 -31.30
CA THR A 45 -9.90 17.13 -30.22
C THR A 45 -9.43 16.14 -29.17
N ALA A 46 -8.82 15.02 -29.56
CA ALA A 46 -8.23 14.07 -28.61
C ALA A 46 -7.10 14.72 -27.79
N ALA A 47 -6.21 15.47 -28.43
CA ALA A 47 -5.15 16.22 -27.75
C ALA A 47 -5.70 17.28 -26.77
N ALA A 48 -6.76 18.00 -27.17
CA ALA A 48 -7.42 18.96 -26.29
C ALA A 48 -8.07 18.30 -25.06
N VAL A 49 -8.74 17.15 -25.26
CA VAL A 49 -9.31 16.37 -24.14
C VAL A 49 -8.21 15.88 -23.19
N ILE A 50 -7.12 15.33 -23.72
CA ILE A 50 -5.98 14.90 -22.93
C ILE A 50 -5.39 16.08 -22.13
N LEU A 51 -5.23 17.25 -22.75
CA LEU A 51 -4.70 18.44 -22.11
C LEU A 51 -5.61 18.91 -20.96
N VAL A 52 -6.92 18.87 -21.13
CA VAL A 52 -7.88 19.17 -20.07
C VAL A 52 -7.78 18.15 -18.94
N LEU A 53 -7.72 16.85 -19.23
CA LEU A 53 -7.58 15.81 -18.22
C LEU A 53 -6.27 15.95 -17.44
N VAL A 54 -5.16 16.24 -18.11
CA VAL A 54 -3.87 16.53 -17.48
C VAL A 54 -3.97 17.79 -16.62
N GLY A 55 -4.60 18.84 -17.11
CA GLY A 55 -4.82 20.08 -16.35
C GLY A 55 -5.62 19.86 -15.07
N VAL A 56 -6.72 19.10 -15.14
CA VAL A 56 -7.53 18.71 -13.98
C VAL A 56 -6.72 17.83 -13.02
N PHE A 57 -5.99 16.86 -13.54
CA PHE A 57 -5.12 16.01 -12.72
C PHE A 57 -4.06 16.82 -11.97
N LEU A 58 -3.36 17.73 -12.65
CA LEU A 58 -2.37 18.60 -12.04
C LEU A 58 -3.02 19.53 -11.00
N PHE A 59 -4.16 20.13 -11.31
CA PHE A 59 -4.87 20.99 -10.38
C PHE A 59 -5.21 20.24 -9.08
N ILE A 60 -5.79 19.04 -9.16
CA ILE A 60 -6.12 18.22 -7.99
C ILE A 60 -4.88 17.85 -7.20
N ASN A 61 -3.78 17.47 -7.87
CA ASN A 61 -2.57 17.00 -7.19
C ASN A 61 -1.73 18.15 -6.59
N LEU A 62 -1.74 19.33 -7.18
CA LEU A 62 -0.95 20.48 -6.68
C LEU A 62 -1.72 21.35 -5.69
N GLN A 63 -3.04 21.15 -5.54
CA GLN A 63 -3.83 21.92 -4.59
C GLN A 63 -3.45 21.57 -3.15
N THR A 64 -3.18 22.61 -2.34
CA THR A 64 -2.89 22.52 -0.90
C THR A 64 -4.05 23.06 -0.08
N TYR A 65 -4.19 22.59 1.15
CA TYR A 65 -5.28 22.95 2.04
C TYR A 65 -4.72 23.43 3.38
N THR A 66 -5.35 24.45 3.95
CA THR A 66 -4.96 25.03 5.26
C THR A 66 -5.96 24.71 6.36
N SER A 67 -7.08 24.05 6.03
CA SER A 67 -8.11 23.67 7.00
C SER A 67 -8.82 22.41 6.57
N VAL A 68 -9.34 21.69 7.52
CA VAL A 68 -10.22 20.54 7.34
C VAL A 68 -11.66 20.94 7.60
N ARG A 69 -12.57 20.24 6.96
CA ARG A 69 -14.01 20.39 7.19
C ARG A 69 -14.61 19.01 7.40
N THR A 70 -15.20 18.81 8.55
CA THR A 70 -16.03 17.62 8.81
C THR A 70 -17.23 17.61 7.87
N ILE A 71 -17.37 16.54 7.10
CA ILE A 71 -18.46 16.34 6.15
C ILE A 71 -19.59 15.58 6.82
N ASP A 72 -19.25 14.50 7.53
CA ASP A 72 -20.20 13.63 8.20
C ASP A 72 -19.57 12.99 9.44
N ILE A 73 -20.38 12.57 10.40
CA ILE A 73 -19.95 11.91 11.62
C ILE A 73 -20.79 10.66 11.82
N TYR A 74 -20.13 9.50 11.87
CA TYR A 74 -20.76 8.22 12.15
C TYR A 74 -20.41 7.78 13.57
N GLY A 75 -21.40 7.35 14.35
CA GLY A 75 -21.17 6.83 15.70
C GLY A 75 -20.72 5.39 15.63
N ALA A 76 -19.63 5.07 16.32
CA ALA A 76 -19.23 3.67 16.62
C ALA A 76 -19.20 3.53 18.14
N GLU A 77 -19.80 2.46 18.67
CA GLU A 77 -19.69 2.15 20.10
C GLU A 77 -18.25 1.73 20.42
N ASP A 78 -17.63 2.37 21.39
CA ASP A 78 -16.28 2.06 21.85
C ASP A 78 -16.25 1.84 23.36
N ALA A 79 -15.59 0.76 23.76
CA ALA A 79 -15.34 0.42 25.17
C ALA A 79 -14.07 1.09 25.75
N GLY A 80 -13.42 2.00 24.99
CA GLY A 80 -12.25 2.77 25.45
C GLY A 80 -10.90 2.03 25.42
N ASN A 81 -10.88 0.73 25.11
CA ASN A 81 -9.66 -0.11 25.11
C ASN A 81 -9.45 -0.85 23.76
N SER A 82 -9.98 -0.29 22.68
CA SER A 82 -9.86 -0.88 21.36
C SER A 82 -8.74 -0.24 20.55
N SER A 83 -8.07 -1.05 19.75
CA SER A 83 -7.14 -0.63 18.71
C SER A 83 -7.82 -0.73 17.35
N TYR A 84 -7.33 0.04 16.39
CA TYR A 84 -7.94 0.14 15.07
C TYR A 84 -6.89 -0.03 13.99
N ARG A 85 -7.28 -0.66 12.88
CA ARG A 85 -6.43 -0.82 11.70
C ARG A 85 -7.28 -0.81 10.43
N GLN A 86 -6.84 -0.09 9.42
CA GLN A 86 -7.47 -0.16 8.10
C GLN A 86 -7.37 -1.59 7.56
N PHE A 87 -8.45 -2.13 7.02
CA PHE A 87 -8.48 -3.44 6.37
C PHE A 87 -9.45 -3.41 5.19
N GLY A 88 -8.92 -3.69 4.01
CA GLY A 88 -9.68 -3.54 2.79
C GLY A 88 -10.29 -2.14 2.64
N SER A 89 -11.60 -2.07 2.51
CA SER A 89 -12.34 -0.81 2.44
C SER A 89 -12.86 -0.32 3.78
N GLY A 90 -12.70 -1.10 4.86
CA GLY A 90 -13.22 -0.86 6.20
C GLY A 90 -12.12 -0.69 7.26
N VAL A 91 -12.50 -0.94 8.50
CA VAL A 91 -11.64 -0.82 9.68
C VAL A 91 -11.83 -2.04 10.57
N LEU A 92 -10.74 -2.72 10.91
CA LEU A 92 -10.72 -3.69 12.00
C LEU A 92 -10.63 -2.93 13.32
N LYS A 93 -11.61 -3.12 14.18
CA LYS A 93 -11.60 -2.74 15.59
C LYS A 93 -11.31 -3.98 16.41
N TYR A 94 -10.26 -3.97 17.22
CA TYR A 94 -9.88 -5.14 18.00
C TYR A 94 -9.50 -4.77 19.42
N SER A 95 -9.73 -5.67 20.34
CA SER A 95 -9.46 -5.54 21.76
C SER A 95 -9.04 -6.90 22.32
N ARG A 96 -8.93 -7.03 23.64
CA ARG A 96 -8.67 -8.31 24.31
C ARG A 96 -9.80 -9.32 24.16
N ASP A 97 -11.02 -8.85 23.92
CA ASP A 97 -12.25 -9.65 23.95
C ASP A 97 -12.75 -10.02 22.57
N GLY A 98 -12.17 -9.47 21.49
CA GLY A 98 -12.59 -9.78 20.13
C GLY A 98 -12.16 -8.77 19.09
N ILE A 99 -12.59 -9.04 17.87
CA ILE A 99 -12.36 -8.23 16.68
C ILE A 99 -13.66 -8.04 15.91
N VAL A 100 -13.83 -6.87 15.33
CA VAL A 100 -14.99 -6.45 14.54
C VAL A 100 -14.51 -5.80 13.27
N LEU A 101 -15.08 -6.15 12.13
CA LEU A 101 -14.92 -5.37 10.89
C LEU A 101 -16.05 -4.35 10.82
N LEU A 102 -15.68 -3.10 10.73
CA LEU A 102 -16.58 -1.97 10.50
C LEU A 102 -16.46 -1.50 9.05
N ASP A 103 -17.59 -1.17 8.46
CA ASP A 103 -17.62 -0.52 7.15
C ASP A 103 -17.21 0.98 7.25
N ARG A 104 -17.26 1.70 6.12
CA ARG A 104 -16.92 3.14 6.05
C ARG A 104 -17.89 4.05 6.80
N LYS A 105 -19.04 3.54 7.25
CA LYS A 105 -20.01 4.27 8.05
C LYS A 105 -19.92 3.89 9.52
N GLY A 106 -19.05 2.95 9.88
CA GLY A 106 -18.93 2.41 11.22
C GLY A 106 -19.98 1.36 11.55
N GLU A 107 -20.71 0.84 10.54
CA GLU A 107 -21.63 -0.26 10.72
C GLU A 107 -20.86 -1.58 10.79
N GLU A 108 -21.26 -2.48 11.69
CA GLU A 108 -20.65 -3.80 11.84
C GLU A 108 -20.95 -4.67 10.61
N VAL A 109 -19.88 -5.19 9.99
CA VAL A 109 -19.97 -6.17 8.91
C VAL A 109 -19.99 -7.58 9.49
N TRP A 110 -19.06 -7.86 10.39
CA TRP A 110 -18.98 -9.10 11.17
C TRP A 110 -18.21 -8.86 12.47
N ASN A 111 -18.38 -9.77 13.44
CA ASN A 111 -17.59 -9.80 14.67
C ASN A 111 -17.14 -11.22 15.02
N GLN A 112 -16.02 -11.31 15.72
CA GLN A 112 -15.47 -12.54 16.25
C GLN A 112 -14.97 -12.29 17.67
N SER A 113 -15.52 -13.03 18.63
CA SER A 113 -15.08 -12.99 20.03
C SER A 113 -13.90 -13.94 20.25
N TYR A 114 -12.96 -13.50 21.07
CA TYR A 114 -11.85 -14.30 21.58
C TYR A 114 -11.43 -13.76 22.95
N GLN A 115 -10.44 -14.37 23.60
CA GLN A 115 -9.83 -13.84 24.80
C GLN A 115 -8.30 -13.87 24.63
N MET A 116 -7.71 -12.71 24.39
CA MET A 116 -6.28 -12.53 24.24
C MET A 116 -5.77 -11.47 25.21
N GLN A 117 -4.53 -11.62 25.69
CA GLN A 117 -3.94 -10.66 26.62
C GLN A 117 -3.31 -9.47 25.90
N THR A 118 -2.63 -9.74 24.78
CA THR A 118 -1.89 -8.74 24.01
C THR A 118 -2.12 -8.98 22.51
N PRO A 119 -3.36 -8.76 22.01
CA PRO A 119 -3.67 -8.99 20.61
C PRO A 119 -2.89 -8.04 19.70
N THR A 120 -2.26 -8.59 18.70
CA THR A 120 -1.56 -7.88 17.62
C THR A 120 -2.14 -8.31 16.29
N VAL A 121 -2.34 -7.35 15.38
CA VAL A 121 -2.90 -7.61 14.05
C VAL A 121 -1.84 -7.39 12.99
N TYR A 122 -1.67 -8.38 12.12
CA TYR A 122 -0.87 -8.30 10.92
C TYR A 122 -1.74 -8.60 9.71
N GLU A 123 -1.60 -7.80 8.67
CA GLU A 123 -2.42 -7.90 7.47
C GLU A 123 -1.54 -8.01 6.23
N PHE A 124 -1.99 -8.78 5.27
CA PHE A 124 -1.42 -8.83 3.94
C PHE A 124 -2.50 -9.19 2.91
N GLY A 125 -2.69 -8.33 1.91
CA GLY A 125 -3.74 -8.50 0.91
C GLY A 125 -5.13 -8.55 1.56
N ASP A 126 -5.84 -9.63 1.33
CA ASP A 126 -7.24 -9.81 1.78
C ASP A 126 -7.36 -10.58 3.11
N SER A 127 -6.23 -10.89 3.75
CA SER A 127 -6.21 -11.65 5.00
C SER A 127 -5.54 -10.88 6.13
N ALA A 128 -5.98 -11.14 7.36
CA ALA A 128 -5.35 -10.66 8.57
C ALA A 128 -5.24 -11.78 9.60
N VAL A 129 -4.15 -11.78 10.36
CA VAL A 129 -3.98 -12.63 11.56
C VAL A 129 -4.00 -11.77 12.80
N VAL A 130 -4.79 -12.17 13.78
CA VAL A 130 -4.75 -11.63 15.14
C VAL A 130 -4.04 -12.66 16.00
N ALA A 131 -2.93 -12.26 16.60
CA ALA A 131 -2.10 -13.15 17.43
C ALA A 131 -1.98 -12.58 18.83
N ASP A 132 -2.13 -13.42 19.85
CA ASP A 132 -1.87 -13.06 21.24
C ASP A 132 -0.36 -13.07 21.50
N LYS A 133 0.27 -11.90 21.48
CA LYS A 133 1.70 -11.78 21.75
C LYS A 133 2.03 -12.19 23.18
N GLY A 134 2.86 -13.21 23.34
CA GLY A 134 3.17 -13.85 24.63
C GLY A 134 2.17 -14.92 25.04
N GLY A 135 1.07 -15.08 24.32
CA GLY A 135 0.10 -16.19 24.45
C GLY A 135 0.29 -17.23 23.35
N ASN A 136 -0.74 -18.06 23.15
CA ASN A 136 -0.69 -19.21 22.24
C ASN A 136 -1.76 -19.18 21.15
N ASP A 137 -2.66 -18.20 21.19
CA ASP A 137 -3.83 -18.18 20.32
C ASP A 137 -3.65 -17.22 19.15
N MET A 138 -4.07 -17.66 17.98
CA MET A 138 -4.19 -16.83 16.77
C MET A 138 -5.52 -17.11 16.08
N ILE A 139 -6.08 -16.10 15.45
CA ILE A 139 -7.19 -16.27 14.51
C ILE A 139 -6.83 -15.67 13.16
N VAL A 140 -7.29 -16.28 12.10
CA VAL A 140 -7.17 -15.78 10.73
C VAL A 140 -8.53 -15.29 10.27
N VAL A 141 -8.58 -14.07 9.77
CA VAL A 141 -9.81 -13.43 9.28
C VAL A 141 -9.59 -12.84 7.89
N ASP A 142 -10.68 -12.63 7.17
CA ASP A 142 -10.71 -11.84 5.92
C ASP A 142 -11.93 -10.90 5.90
N GLU A 143 -12.25 -10.32 4.74
CA GLU A 143 -13.41 -9.43 4.61
C GLU A 143 -14.75 -10.17 4.85
N GLU A 144 -14.80 -11.50 4.73
CA GLU A 144 -16.01 -12.32 4.95
C GLU A 144 -16.14 -12.79 6.40
N GLY A 145 -15.07 -12.75 7.21
CA GLY A 145 -15.05 -13.13 8.62
C GLY A 145 -13.95 -14.09 9.01
N LEU A 146 -14.24 -14.96 10.00
CA LEU A 146 -13.29 -15.94 10.52
C LEU A 146 -12.98 -17.02 9.49
N LYS A 147 -11.68 -17.21 9.20
CA LYS A 147 -11.16 -18.32 8.37
C LYS A 147 -10.76 -19.53 9.21
N GLY A 148 -10.22 -19.29 10.39
CA GLY A 148 -9.83 -20.35 11.30
C GLY A 148 -9.11 -19.87 12.54
N GLU A 149 -8.86 -20.80 13.43
CA GLU A 149 -8.23 -20.61 14.74
C GLU A 149 -6.99 -21.49 14.81
N ILE A 150 -5.92 -20.96 15.36
CA ILE A 150 -4.62 -21.64 15.50
C ILE A 150 -4.20 -21.56 16.94
N GLU A 151 -3.93 -22.70 17.58
CA GLU A 151 -3.36 -22.79 18.91
C GLU A 151 -1.91 -23.28 18.78
N THR A 152 -0.96 -22.49 19.27
CA THR A 152 0.46 -22.81 19.23
C THR A 152 0.91 -23.53 20.49
N THR A 153 1.96 -24.34 20.38
CA THR A 153 2.53 -25.06 21.53
C THR A 153 3.47 -24.21 22.39
N LEU A 154 3.93 -23.08 21.85
CA LEU A 154 4.88 -22.16 22.47
C LEU A 154 4.36 -20.73 22.33
N PRO A 155 4.72 -19.82 23.25
CA PRO A 155 4.27 -18.44 23.20
C PRO A 155 4.67 -17.73 21.89
N ILE A 156 3.75 -16.96 21.35
CA ILE A 156 3.91 -16.23 20.11
C ILE A 156 4.69 -14.94 20.34
N GLU A 157 5.78 -14.73 19.62
CA GLU A 157 6.49 -13.45 19.59
C GLU A 157 6.00 -12.56 18.45
N LYS A 158 5.84 -13.15 17.27
CA LYS A 158 5.35 -12.47 16.07
C LYS A 158 4.63 -13.45 15.16
N ALA A 159 3.60 -12.98 14.46
CA ALA A 159 2.94 -13.72 13.38
C ALA A 159 2.79 -12.82 12.15
N VAL A 160 2.85 -13.40 10.96
CA VAL A 160 2.55 -12.77 9.69
C VAL A 160 1.62 -13.69 8.89
N VAL A 161 0.87 -13.12 7.95
CA VAL A 161 -0.11 -13.86 7.16
C VAL A 161 0.10 -13.60 5.67
N SER A 162 -0.18 -14.58 4.83
CA SER A 162 -0.31 -14.43 3.37
C SER A 162 -1.72 -14.00 2.98
N SER A 163 -1.94 -13.55 1.75
CA SER A 163 -3.28 -13.24 1.25
C SER A 163 -4.22 -14.46 1.20
N GLN A 164 -3.68 -15.66 1.25
CA GLN A 164 -4.44 -16.92 1.27
C GLN A 164 -4.74 -17.43 2.69
N GLY A 165 -4.29 -16.72 3.73
CA GLY A 165 -4.51 -17.11 5.12
C GLY A 165 -3.48 -18.10 5.68
N ILE A 166 -2.37 -18.36 4.98
CA ILE A 166 -1.23 -19.09 5.54
C ILE A 166 -0.52 -18.18 6.55
N VAL A 167 -0.19 -18.69 7.72
CA VAL A 167 0.43 -17.94 8.81
C VAL A 167 1.82 -18.49 9.08
N ALA A 168 2.80 -17.61 9.20
CA ALA A 168 4.10 -17.94 9.77
C ALA A 168 4.28 -17.22 11.11
N ALA A 169 4.74 -17.93 12.13
CA ALA A 169 4.91 -17.37 13.47
C ALA A 169 6.30 -17.67 14.03
N ILE A 170 6.90 -16.66 14.67
CA ILE A 170 8.06 -16.83 15.57
C ILE A 170 7.48 -17.19 16.92
N LEU A 171 7.86 -18.35 17.43
CA LEU A 171 7.46 -18.87 18.72
C LEU A 171 8.66 -18.90 19.67
N ASN A 172 8.46 -18.43 20.90
CA ASN A 172 9.48 -18.41 21.93
C ASN A 172 9.55 -19.75 22.65
N GLY A 173 10.60 -20.52 22.33
CA GLY A 173 10.93 -21.73 23.10
C GLY A 173 11.77 -21.41 24.35
N ASP A 174 11.86 -22.36 25.28
CA ASP A 174 12.62 -22.21 26.52
C ASP A 174 14.12 -21.93 26.31
N SER A 175 14.69 -22.42 25.21
CA SER A 175 16.12 -22.28 24.89
C SER A 175 16.35 -21.59 23.54
N GLU A 176 15.56 -21.90 22.54
CA GLU A 176 15.70 -21.40 21.18
C GLU A 176 14.34 -21.11 20.56
N PRO A 177 14.19 -19.99 19.82
CA PRO A 177 12.95 -19.69 19.12
C PRO A 177 12.74 -20.66 17.97
N ARG A 178 11.47 -20.89 17.61
CA ARG A 178 11.07 -21.68 16.43
C ARG A 178 10.24 -20.85 15.50
N ILE A 179 10.32 -21.14 14.22
CA ILE A 179 9.41 -20.57 13.23
C ILE A 179 8.51 -21.69 12.73
N VAL A 180 7.22 -21.51 12.85
CA VAL A 180 6.22 -22.51 12.44
C VAL A 180 5.25 -21.89 11.48
N CYS A 181 4.99 -22.57 10.37
CA CYS A 181 4.00 -22.18 9.37
C CYS A 181 2.75 -23.05 9.51
N TYR A 182 1.60 -22.42 9.46
CA TYR A 182 0.28 -23.01 9.61
C TYR A 182 -0.61 -22.69 8.43
N ASP A 183 -1.52 -23.59 8.08
CA ASP A 183 -2.70 -23.18 7.33
C ASP A 183 -3.72 -22.47 8.23
N ALA A 184 -4.77 -21.89 7.64
CA ALA A 184 -5.80 -21.20 8.41
C ALA A 184 -6.57 -22.10 9.39
N ALA A 185 -6.58 -23.41 9.17
CA ALA A 185 -7.23 -24.40 10.04
C ALA A 185 -6.33 -24.84 11.22
N GLY A 186 -5.10 -24.33 11.34
CA GLY A 186 -4.16 -24.65 12.40
C GLY A 186 -3.29 -25.89 12.13
N ASN A 187 -3.34 -26.44 10.91
CA ASN A 187 -2.43 -27.54 10.58
C ASN A 187 -1.02 -27.00 10.32
N ILE A 188 -0.01 -27.66 10.89
CA ILE A 188 1.38 -27.31 10.67
C ILE A 188 1.78 -27.70 9.23
N LEU A 189 2.27 -26.72 8.48
CA LEU A 189 2.79 -26.91 7.14
C LEU A 189 4.32 -27.11 7.14
N ALA A 190 5.02 -26.38 8.03
CA ALA A 190 6.47 -26.49 8.18
C ALA A 190 6.89 -26.01 9.58
N GLU A 191 7.96 -26.60 10.09
CA GLU A 191 8.69 -26.16 11.29
C GLU A 191 10.16 -25.92 10.95
N LEU A 192 10.68 -24.79 11.38
CA LEU A 192 12.06 -24.38 11.18
C LEU A 192 12.69 -24.10 12.55
N ASP A 193 13.72 -24.86 12.88
CA ASP A 193 14.49 -24.65 14.10
C ASP A 193 15.50 -23.51 13.92
N SER A 194 15.55 -22.61 14.89
CA SER A 194 16.53 -21.52 14.95
C SER A 194 17.60 -21.87 15.94
N ALA A 195 18.82 -22.07 15.47
CA ALA A 195 19.96 -22.38 16.35
C ALA A 195 20.81 -21.11 16.54
N MET A 196 20.99 -20.67 17.79
CA MET A 196 21.81 -19.49 18.13
C MET A 196 23.25 -19.59 17.60
N THR A 197 23.79 -20.81 17.49
CA THR A 197 25.12 -21.09 16.95
C THR A 197 25.13 -21.30 15.45
N GLY A 198 23.97 -21.39 14.80
CA GLY A 198 23.76 -21.61 13.38
C GLY A 198 23.31 -20.34 12.66
N ASN A 199 22.04 -20.31 12.32
CA ASN A 199 21.40 -19.19 11.60
C ASN A 199 21.22 -17.93 12.47
N GLY A 200 21.09 -18.09 13.81
CA GLY A 200 20.99 -16.98 14.76
C GLY A 200 19.60 -16.81 15.37
N TYR A 201 19.40 -15.68 16.04
CA TYR A 201 18.10 -15.29 16.61
C TYR A 201 17.24 -14.64 15.52
N PRO A 202 16.01 -15.10 15.26
CA PRO A 202 15.11 -14.49 14.29
C PRO A 202 14.61 -13.13 14.80
N LEU A 203 14.94 -12.07 14.09
CA LEU A 203 14.49 -10.71 14.42
C LEU A 203 13.13 -10.43 13.81
N ASP A 204 12.93 -10.88 12.58
CA ASP A 204 11.72 -10.61 11.81
C ASP A 204 11.46 -11.63 10.72
N ILE A 205 10.20 -11.78 10.34
CA ILE A 205 9.74 -12.66 9.26
C ILE A 205 8.81 -11.91 8.32
N GLY A 206 8.84 -12.30 7.06
CA GLY A 206 7.89 -11.88 6.02
C GLY A 206 7.44 -13.08 5.20
N LEU A 207 6.19 -13.13 4.83
CA LEU A 207 5.60 -14.19 4.02
C LEU A 207 5.14 -13.63 2.68
N SER A 208 5.39 -14.36 1.59
CA SER A 208 4.92 -13.96 0.25
C SER A 208 3.40 -13.99 0.14
N GLU A 209 2.87 -13.32 -0.88
CA GLU A 209 1.43 -13.20 -1.10
C GLU A 209 0.72 -14.57 -1.20
N ASN A 210 1.34 -15.54 -1.89
CA ASN A 210 0.84 -16.91 -2.02
C ASN A 210 1.18 -17.81 -0.82
N GLY A 211 2.02 -17.35 0.13
CA GLY A 211 2.44 -18.11 1.30
C GLY A 211 3.51 -19.18 1.06
N GLU A 212 4.08 -19.29 -0.14
CA GLU A 212 5.08 -20.31 -0.45
C GLU A 212 6.51 -19.90 -0.06
N LEU A 213 6.79 -18.59 0.00
CA LEU A 213 8.12 -18.06 0.28
C LEU A 213 8.16 -17.32 1.60
N LEU A 214 8.98 -17.78 2.52
CA LEU A 214 9.24 -17.17 3.81
C LEU A 214 10.62 -16.51 3.82
N MET A 215 10.68 -15.23 4.12
CA MET A 215 11.90 -14.49 4.39
C MET A 215 12.10 -14.35 5.91
N VAL A 216 13.29 -14.64 6.38
CA VAL A 216 13.66 -14.51 7.79
C VAL A 216 14.93 -13.68 7.92
N SER A 217 14.90 -12.67 8.77
CA SER A 217 16.11 -11.98 9.22
C SER A 217 16.58 -12.55 10.53
N TYR A 218 17.75 -13.14 10.53
CA TYR A 218 18.42 -13.61 11.75
C TYR A 218 19.57 -12.69 12.15
N MET A 219 19.82 -12.61 13.44
CA MET A 219 20.95 -11.89 14.00
C MET A 219 21.89 -12.86 14.74
N THR A 220 23.18 -12.76 14.43
CA THR A 220 24.26 -13.44 15.18
C THR A 220 25.33 -12.44 15.60
N VAL A 221 26.19 -12.85 16.54
CA VAL A 221 27.39 -12.11 16.91
C VAL A 221 28.60 -12.98 16.60
N ARG A 222 29.44 -12.53 15.67
CA ARG A 222 30.68 -13.22 15.26
C ARG A 222 31.88 -12.31 15.52
N GLY A 223 32.83 -12.75 16.34
CA GLY A 223 34.03 -11.96 16.61
C GLY A 223 33.76 -10.61 17.27
N GLY A 224 32.65 -10.45 18.01
CA GLY A 224 32.25 -9.18 18.63
C GLY A 224 31.53 -8.21 17.68
N ARG A 225 31.22 -8.62 16.45
CA ARG A 225 30.45 -7.84 15.47
C ARG A 225 29.07 -8.44 15.29
N THR A 226 28.09 -7.58 15.05
CA THR A 226 26.75 -8.00 14.71
C THR A 226 26.69 -8.41 13.25
N VAL A 227 26.04 -9.52 12.97
CA VAL A 227 25.86 -10.06 11.61
C VAL A 227 24.38 -10.35 11.41
N SER A 228 23.83 -9.86 10.32
CA SER A 228 22.50 -10.26 9.86
C SER A 228 22.62 -11.32 8.78
N ASN A 229 21.85 -12.38 8.96
CA ASN A 229 21.69 -13.42 7.94
C ASN A 229 20.26 -13.36 7.42
N ILE A 230 20.11 -13.19 6.11
CA ILE A 230 18.80 -13.19 5.44
C ILE A 230 18.60 -14.54 4.78
N TYR A 231 17.62 -15.28 5.26
CA TYR A 231 17.27 -16.60 4.77
C TYR A 231 15.94 -16.56 4.00
N TYR A 232 15.88 -17.36 2.96
CA TYR A 232 14.62 -17.67 2.26
C TYR A 232 14.36 -19.16 2.30
N TYR A 233 13.16 -19.49 2.74
CA TYR A 233 12.62 -20.85 2.73
C TYR A 233 11.47 -20.90 1.74
N ASN A 234 11.50 -21.88 0.83
CA ASN A 234 10.46 -22.07 -0.17
C ASN A 234 9.71 -23.35 0.10
N PHE A 235 8.42 -23.27 0.40
CA PHE A 235 7.57 -24.41 0.70
C PHE A 235 6.89 -25.00 -0.55
N GLY A 236 7.11 -24.40 -1.73
CA GLY A 236 6.68 -24.89 -3.02
C GLY A 236 7.68 -25.87 -3.68
N GLU A 237 7.56 -26.03 -4.99
CA GLU A 237 8.38 -26.99 -5.75
C GLU A 237 9.90 -26.68 -5.68
N ALA A 238 10.27 -25.42 -5.66
CA ALA A 238 11.68 -25.01 -5.65
C ALA A 238 12.41 -25.44 -4.38
N GLY A 239 11.74 -25.40 -3.22
CA GLY A 239 12.31 -25.81 -1.95
C GLY A 239 12.12 -27.28 -1.61
N ALA A 240 11.30 -28.03 -2.35
CA ALA A 240 11.00 -29.44 -2.07
C ALA A 240 12.24 -30.37 -2.10
N GLN A 241 13.30 -29.98 -2.82
CA GLN A 241 14.56 -30.71 -2.92
C GLN A 241 15.68 -30.08 -2.06
N ALA A 242 15.41 -28.94 -1.42
CA ALA A 242 16.38 -28.24 -0.57
C ALA A 242 16.36 -28.80 0.85
N GLU A 243 17.48 -28.79 1.54
CA GLU A 243 17.55 -29.13 2.95
C GLU A 243 16.79 -28.09 3.77
N ASN A 244 15.83 -28.51 4.57
CA ASN A 244 14.98 -27.63 5.38
C ASN A 244 14.27 -26.51 4.59
N TYR A 245 13.95 -26.74 3.31
CA TYR A 245 13.33 -25.77 2.41
C TYR A 245 14.18 -24.51 2.14
N GLU A 246 15.43 -24.45 2.59
CA GLU A 246 16.32 -23.31 2.43
C GLU A 246 16.78 -23.16 0.98
N VAL A 247 16.45 -22.04 0.35
CA VAL A 247 16.80 -21.76 -1.06
C VAL A 247 17.80 -20.62 -1.23
N VAL A 248 17.89 -19.70 -0.27
CA VAL A 248 18.83 -18.58 -0.28
C VAL A 248 19.31 -18.27 1.14
N THR A 249 20.61 -18.00 1.27
CA THR A 249 21.23 -17.47 2.49
C THR A 249 22.24 -16.41 2.13
N ASP A 250 21.97 -15.17 2.55
CA ASP A 250 22.88 -14.04 2.42
C ASP A 250 23.31 -13.54 3.80
N THR A 251 24.61 -13.24 3.94
CA THR A 251 25.21 -12.77 5.20
C THR A 251 25.75 -11.36 5.05
N TYR A 252 25.39 -10.48 6.00
CA TYR A 252 25.78 -9.08 6.05
C TYR A 252 26.48 -8.78 7.38
N GLU A 253 27.76 -8.45 7.30
CA GLU A 253 28.56 -8.05 8.45
C GLU A 253 28.26 -6.59 8.85
N ASP A 254 28.35 -6.30 10.15
CA ASP A 254 28.12 -4.96 10.72
C ASP A 254 26.74 -4.36 10.44
N MET A 255 25.76 -5.23 10.15
CA MET A 255 24.36 -4.85 9.86
C MET A 255 23.42 -5.53 10.84
N ILE A 256 22.37 -4.81 11.23
CA ILE A 256 21.18 -5.36 11.91
C ILE A 256 19.99 -5.06 11.02
N ALA A 257 19.24 -6.07 10.60
CA ALA A 257 18.03 -5.94 9.79
C ALA A 257 16.79 -6.31 10.63
N PRO A 258 16.24 -5.38 11.42
CA PRO A 258 15.12 -5.64 12.32
C PRO A 258 13.77 -5.71 11.62
N THR A 259 13.70 -5.43 10.32
CA THR A 259 12.44 -5.39 9.58
C THR A 259 12.60 -6.04 8.23
N VAL A 260 11.76 -7.03 7.95
CA VAL A 260 11.63 -7.66 6.63
C VAL A 260 10.16 -7.77 6.25
N PHE A 261 9.86 -7.64 4.95
CA PHE A 261 8.51 -7.75 4.43
C PHE A 261 8.49 -8.06 2.94
N PHE A 262 7.39 -8.59 2.47
CA PHE A 262 7.07 -8.69 1.05
C PHE A 262 6.24 -7.46 0.62
N MET A 263 6.55 -6.93 -0.55
CA MET A 263 5.74 -5.88 -1.19
C MET A 263 4.69 -6.49 -2.12
N ASP A 264 5.04 -7.61 -2.71
CA ASP A 264 4.20 -8.46 -3.55
C ASP A 264 4.82 -9.87 -3.62
N GLU A 265 4.28 -10.73 -4.46
CA GLU A 265 4.73 -12.11 -4.64
C GLU A 265 6.20 -12.24 -5.11
N ASN A 266 6.73 -11.20 -5.76
CA ASN A 266 8.06 -11.24 -6.41
C ASN A 266 9.10 -10.30 -5.77
N THR A 267 8.69 -9.42 -4.87
CA THR A 267 9.57 -8.38 -4.31
C THR A 267 9.53 -8.41 -2.79
N SER A 268 10.68 -8.62 -2.18
CA SER A 268 10.84 -8.58 -0.72
C SER A 268 11.98 -7.64 -0.32
N VAL A 269 11.93 -7.15 0.90
CA VAL A 269 12.78 -6.09 1.39
C VAL A 269 13.27 -6.41 2.80
N ALA A 270 14.57 -6.20 3.04
CA ALA A 270 15.13 -6.11 4.38
C ALA A 270 15.61 -4.68 4.64
N VAL A 271 15.15 -4.10 5.73
CA VAL A 271 15.57 -2.77 6.17
C VAL A 271 16.54 -2.92 7.33
N GLY A 272 17.77 -2.52 7.09
CA GLY A 272 18.83 -2.49 8.09
C GLY A 272 19.07 -1.12 8.69
N ASN A 273 19.99 -1.08 9.63
CA ASN A 273 20.41 0.15 10.31
C ASN A 273 21.13 1.14 9.36
N ASP A 274 21.82 0.64 8.33
CA ASP A 274 22.66 1.41 7.41
C ASP A 274 22.34 1.22 5.92
N ARG A 275 21.46 0.29 5.59
CA ARG A 275 21.08 0.00 4.20
C ARG A 275 19.72 -0.69 4.10
N VAL A 276 19.13 -0.59 2.91
CA VAL A 276 17.94 -1.36 2.52
C VAL A 276 18.34 -2.33 1.40
N LEU A 277 17.92 -3.58 1.55
CA LEU A 277 18.16 -4.65 0.59
C LEU A 277 16.84 -5.00 -0.10
N ILE A 278 16.82 -4.94 -1.42
CA ILE A 278 15.64 -5.30 -2.22
C ILE A 278 15.96 -6.56 -3.00
N TYR A 279 15.20 -7.60 -2.75
CA TYR A 279 15.28 -8.90 -3.40
C TYR A 279 14.15 -9.09 -4.40
N ARG A 280 14.42 -9.90 -5.44
CA ARG A 280 13.40 -10.32 -6.40
C ARG A 280 13.53 -11.79 -6.75
N GLY A 281 12.39 -12.43 -6.91
CA GLY A 281 12.25 -13.84 -7.30
C GLY A 281 11.14 -14.51 -6.49
N GLN A 282 10.46 -15.48 -7.09
CA GLN A 282 9.42 -16.29 -6.46
C GLN A 282 9.98 -17.62 -5.94
N ASP A 283 10.95 -18.22 -6.65
CA ASP A 283 11.52 -19.51 -6.30
C ASP A 283 12.79 -19.37 -5.45
N THR A 284 13.76 -18.62 -5.97
CA THR A 284 15.06 -18.33 -5.37
C THR A 284 15.34 -16.85 -5.49
N PRO A 285 14.90 -16.03 -4.51
CA PRO A 285 15.10 -14.59 -4.54
C PRO A 285 16.58 -14.21 -4.61
N ALA A 286 16.88 -13.20 -5.41
CA ALA A 286 18.23 -12.66 -5.54
C ALA A 286 18.25 -11.17 -5.22
N LEU A 287 19.32 -10.72 -4.56
CA LEU A 287 19.55 -9.31 -4.28
C LEU A 287 19.63 -8.52 -5.59
N GLN A 288 18.72 -7.56 -5.77
CA GLN A 288 18.64 -6.72 -6.97
C GLN A 288 19.20 -5.33 -6.71
N GLN A 289 18.98 -4.79 -5.52
CA GLN A 289 19.38 -3.42 -5.20
C GLN A 289 19.76 -3.31 -3.72
N THR A 290 20.81 -2.54 -3.45
CA THR A 290 21.16 -2.06 -2.13
C THR A 290 21.03 -0.53 -2.13
N ILE A 291 20.34 0.00 -1.13
CA ILE A 291 20.22 1.44 -0.90
C ILE A 291 21.00 1.74 0.37
N GLU A 292 22.12 2.43 0.25
CA GLU A 292 22.89 2.87 1.41
C GLU A 292 22.15 4.02 2.12
N LEU A 293 22.12 4.00 3.44
CA LEU A 293 21.46 5.01 4.27
C LEU A 293 22.52 5.83 5.00
N ASP A 294 22.38 7.15 4.91
CA ASP A 294 23.25 8.14 5.54
C ASP A 294 22.74 8.61 6.90
N LYS A 295 21.56 8.13 7.33
CA LYS A 295 20.88 8.56 8.56
C LYS A 295 20.26 7.37 9.29
N GLU A 296 20.07 7.54 10.59
CA GLU A 296 19.42 6.56 11.45
C GLU A 296 17.94 6.37 11.06
N VAL A 297 17.52 5.12 10.85
CA VAL A 297 16.13 4.75 10.59
C VAL A 297 15.35 4.77 11.90
N LYS A 298 14.26 5.54 11.94
CA LYS A 298 13.34 5.62 13.10
C LYS A 298 12.08 4.80 12.90
N SER A 299 11.57 4.77 11.68
CA SER A 299 10.35 4.05 11.35
C SER A 299 10.37 3.61 9.90
N VAL A 300 9.70 2.49 9.64
CA VAL A 300 9.51 1.91 8.31
C VAL A 300 8.03 1.79 8.05
N CYS A 301 7.59 2.23 6.90
CA CYS A 301 6.26 1.96 6.37
C CYS A 301 6.38 1.45 4.94
N HIS A 302 5.43 0.66 4.50
CA HIS A 302 5.47 0.13 3.13
C HIS A 302 4.05 -0.04 2.56
N SER A 303 4.01 -0.16 1.27
CA SER A 303 2.84 -0.58 0.51
C SER A 303 3.28 -1.57 -0.55
N SER A 304 2.34 -2.09 -1.32
CA SER A 304 2.65 -2.94 -2.48
C SER A 304 3.53 -2.26 -3.55
N SER A 305 3.81 -0.96 -3.46
CA SER A 305 4.54 -0.22 -4.49
C SER A 305 5.70 0.65 -3.98
N TYR A 306 5.71 0.98 -2.69
CA TYR A 306 6.68 1.90 -2.12
C TYR A 306 7.19 1.44 -0.75
N ILE A 307 8.45 1.78 -0.49
CA ILE A 307 9.12 1.66 0.81
C ILE A 307 9.26 3.07 1.35
N GLY A 308 8.75 3.34 2.55
CA GLY A 308 8.86 4.62 3.24
C GLY A 308 9.77 4.48 4.45
N LEU A 309 10.74 5.37 4.57
CA LEU A 309 11.66 5.44 5.69
C LEU A 309 11.54 6.80 6.37
N VAL A 310 11.37 6.79 7.67
CA VAL A 310 11.53 7.98 8.51
C VAL A 310 12.93 7.96 9.08
N LEU A 311 13.70 8.95 8.72
CA LEU A 311 15.10 9.09 9.06
C LEU A 311 15.29 10.25 10.03
N LYS A 312 16.17 10.09 11.02
CA LYS A 312 16.51 11.17 11.95
C LYS A 312 17.44 12.17 11.29
N ASN A 313 17.13 13.46 11.39
CA ASN A 313 18.03 14.50 10.94
C ASN A 313 19.22 14.64 11.90
N GLU A 314 20.43 14.71 11.35
CA GLU A 314 21.63 14.98 12.13
C GLU A 314 21.80 16.49 12.33
N GLY A 315 21.98 16.91 13.60
CA GLY A 315 22.25 18.32 13.94
C GLY A 315 21.06 19.28 13.79
N GLU A 316 19.91 18.82 13.32
CA GLU A 316 18.67 19.58 13.21
C GLU A 316 17.52 18.84 13.90
N ALA A 317 16.56 19.61 14.43
CA ALA A 317 15.33 19.00 14.95
C ALA A 317 14.49 18.43 13.80
N GLY A 318 13.78 17.33 14.08
CA GLY A 318 12.84 16.70 13.14
C GLY A 318 13.42 15.53 12.36
N TYR A 319 12.69 15.16 11.35
CA TYR A 319 12.88 13.92 10.59
C TYR A 319 12.84 14.20 9.09
N GLU A 320 13.28 13.21 8.32
CA GLU A 320 13.15 13.17 6.87
C GLU A 320 12.37 11.92 6.47
N LEU A 321 11.31 12.10 5.70
CA LEU A 321 10.57 11.00 5.08
C LEU A 321 11.11 10.78 3.68
N ARG A 322 11.67 9.60 3.43
CA ARG A 322 12.10 9.16 2.09
C ARG A 322 11.20 8.05 1.59
N LEU A 323 10.73 8.17 0.35
CA LEU A 323 10.04 7.10 -0.35
C LEU A 323 10.90 6.55 -1.47
N TYR A 324 10.95 5.23 -1.55
CA TYR A 324 11.60 4.49 -2.61
C TYR A 324 10.58 3.60 -3.33
N ASN A 325 10.72 3.47 -4.64
CA ASN A 325 9.93 2.51 -5.40
C ASN A 325 10.55 1.10 -5.31
N LYS A 326 9.87 0.09 -5.90
CA LYS A 326 10.35 -1.31 -5.94
C LYS A 326 11.71 -1.50 -6.62
N SER A 327 12.18 -0.57 -7.43
CA SER A 327 13.51 -0.63 -8.05
C SER A 327 14.60 0.06 -7.22
N GLY A 328 14.26 0.56 -6.02
CA GLY A 328 15.19 1.26 -5.15
C GLY A 328 15.45 2.72 -5.53
N SER A 329 14.71 3.27 -6.49
CA SER A 329 14.84 4.68 -6.84
C SER A 329 14.05 5.54 -5.85
N MET A 330 14.70 6.57 -5.31
CA MET A 330 14.05 7.54 -4.43
C MET A 330 13.08 8.40 -5.25
N VAL A 331 11.81 8.43 -4.82
CA VAL A 331 10.73 9.17 -5.49
C VAL A 331 10.30 10.40 -4.71
N MET A 332 10.61 10.45 -3.41
CA MET A 332 10.30 11.58 -2.53
C MET A 332 11.33 11.67 -1.40
N SER A 333 11.65 12.89 -1.00
CA SER A 333 12.42 13.21 0.21
C SER A 333 11.90 14.53 0.76
N GLU A 334 11.26 14.47 1.94
CA GLU A 334 10.63 15.63 2.58
C GLU A 334 10.98 15.69 4.07
N LYS A 335 11.41 16.87 4.53
CA LYS A 335 11.69 17.14 5.93
C LYS A 335 10.42 17.54 6.67
N PHE A 336 10.27 17.09 7.91
CA PHE A 336 9.14 17.44 8.77
C PHE A 336 9.57 17.51 10.24
N THR A 337 8.77 18.17 11.08
CA THR A 337 9.08 18.39 12.51
C THR A 337 8.02 17.87 13.47
N GLY A 338 6.90 17.32 13.00
CA GLY A 338 5.84 16.76 13.85
C GLY A 338 6.25 15.44 14.51
N ASP A 339 5.60 15.10 15.62
CA ASP A 339 5.72 13.80 16.29
C ASP A 339 4.56 12.90 15.83
N TYR A 340 4.72 12.31 14.66
CA TYR A 340 3.74 11.43 14.07
C TYR A 340 4.05 9.98 14.41
N SER A 341 3.24 9.37 15.28
CA SER A 341 3.38 7.96 15.68
C SER A 341 2.98 6.98 14.57
N ASN A 342 2.14 7.42 13.63
CA ASN A 342 1.65 6.60 12.53
C ASN A 342 1.96 7.24 11.19
N ILE A 343 2.53 6.45 10.29
CA ILE A 343 2.85 6.86 8.92
C ILE A 343 2.40 5.76 7.97
N LYS A 344 1.57 6.12 7.00
CA LYS A 344 0.97 5.18 6.05
C LYS A 344 1.13 5.66 4.61
N ILE A 345 1.41 4.72 3.74
CA ILE A 345 1.41 4.94 2.29
C ILE A 345 0.10 4.42 1.73
N CYS A 346 -0.79 5.34 1.36
CA CYS A 346 -2.12 5.02 0.84
C CYS A 346 -2.23 5.47 -0.62
N GLY A 347 -1.99 4.56 -1.56
CA GLY A 347 -2.04 4.84 -2.99
C GLY A 347 -1.04 5.92 -3.42
N MET A 348 -1.54 7.12 -3.76
CA MET A 348 -0.72 8.26 -4.20
C MET A 348 -0.34 9.23 -3.07
N GLN A 349 -0.67 8.92 -1.83
CA GLN A 349 -0.49 9.81 -0.68
C GLN A 349 0.27 9.12 0.45
N VAL A 350 0.95 9.93 1.25
CA VAL A 350 1.48 9.54 2.55
C VAL A 350 0.72 10.32 3.60
N ILE A 351 0.13 9.61 4.54
CA ILE A 351 -0.63 10.16 5.65
C ILE A 351 0.17 9.92 6.92
N MET A 352 0.44 10.98 7.65
CA MET A 352 1.12 10.95 8.93
C MET A 352 0.19 11.53 9.99
N TYR A 353 0.05 10.84 11.12
CA TYR A 353 -0.78 11.34 12.22
C TYR A 353 -0.27 10.84 13.57
N GLY A 354 -0.56 11.61 14.62
CA GLY A 354 -0.23 11.29 16.00
C GLY A 354 -0.87 12.29 16.95
N GLY A 355 -1.48 11.83 18.03
CA GLY A 355 -2.28 12.71 18.89
C GLY A 355 -3.39 13.40 18.07
N THR A 356 -3.45 14.72 18.12
CA THR A 356 -4.39 15.54 17.33
C THR A 356 -3.80 15.99 15.98
N GLN A 357 -2.51 15.77 15.76
CA GLN A 357 -1.82 16.29 14.56
C GLN A 357 -1.90 15.33 13.39
N CYS A 358 -2.05 15.86 12.19
CA CYS A 358 -1.91 15.09 10.96
C CYS A 358 -1.27 15.92 9.84
N SER A 359 -0.60 15.22 8.95
CA SER A 359 0.03 15.77 7.76
C SER A 359 -0.16 14.82 6.58
N VAL A 360 -0.41 15.38 5.41
CA VAL A 360 -0.63 14.62 4.18
C VAL A 360 0.28 15.13 3.08
N PHE A 361 1.07 14.21 2.51
CA PHE A 361 1.89 14.46 1.33
C PHE A 361 1.38 13.66 0.15
N THR A 362 1.57 14.17 -1.06
CA THR A 362 1.55 13.29 -2.22
C THR A 362 2.87 12.54 -2.30
N ARG A 363 2.91 11.39 -2.97
CA ARG A 363 4.16 10.66 -3.25
C ARG A 363 5.16 11.44 -4.10
N ALA A 364 4.75 12.57 -4.72
CA ALA A 364 5.61 13.49 -5.45
C ALA A 364 6.17 14.62 -4.57
N GLY A 365 5.97 14.57 -3.25
CA GLY A 365 6.47 15.55 -2.29
C GLY A 365 5.59 16.80 -2.14
N VAL A 366 4.40 16.87 -2.74
CA VAL A 366 3.50 18.00 -2.51
C VAL A 366 2.87 17.88 -1.13
N HIS A 367 3.16 18.83 -0.25
CA HIS A 367 2.55 18.92 1.07
C HIS A 367 1.10 19.42 0.94
N LYS A 368 0.15 18.52 1.01
CA LYS A 368 -1.27 18.82 0.77
C LYS A 368 -1.95 19.47 1.95
N PHE A 369 -1.63 19.01 3.13
CA PHE A 369 -2.25 19.45 4.37
C PHE A 369 -1.33 19.21 5.56
N GLU A 370 -1.34 20.12 6.51
CA GLU A 370 -0.80 19.97 7.86
C GLU A 370 -1.71 20.73 8.82
N GLY A 371 -2.10 20.09 9.91
CA GLY A 371 -2.98 20.71 10.88
C GLY A 371 -3.32 19.82 12.05
N GLU A 372 -4.14 20.36 12.93
CA GLU A 372 -4.65 19.70 14.10
C GLU A 372 -6.14 19.42 13.94
N MET A 373 -6.56 18.26 14.44
CA MET A 373 -7.95 17.89 14.65
C MET A 373 -8.39 18.28 16.06
N ASP A 374 -9.70 18.42 16.26
CA ASP A 374 -10.26 18.73 17.57
C ASP A 374 -10.02 17.60 18.59
N GLU A 375 -9.85 16.38 18.13
CA GLU A 375 -9.74 15.17 18.94
C GLU A 375 -8.57 14.29 18.51
N THR A 376 -8.16 13.36 19.38
CA THR A 376 -7.08 12.40 19.10
C THR A 376 -7.45 11.46 17.96
N ILE A 377 -6.59 11.39 16.95
CA ILE A 377 -6.72 10.51 15.79
C ILE A 377 -6.25 9.11 16.17
N LEU A 378 -7.14 8.14 16.11
CA LEU A 378 -6.84 6.72 16.34
C LEU A 378 -6.42 6.03 15.05
N GLU A 379 -7.08 6.36 13.94
CA GLU A 379 -6.81 5.82 12.63
C GLU A 379 -7.21 6.85 11.56
N MET A 380 -6.44 6.93 10.45
CA MET A 380 -6.74 7.83 9.33
C MET A 380 -6.33 7.19 8.00
N PHE A 381 -7.22 7.24 7.00
CA PHE A 381 -6.97 6.75 5.64
C PHE A 381 -7.85 7.44 4.60
N PRO A 382 -7.50 7.38 3.30
CA PRO A 382 -8.29 8.01 2.25
C PRO A 382 -9.69 7.37 2.14
N ALA A 383 -10.71 8.21 2.01
CA ALA A 383 -12.07 7.78 1.71
C ALA A 383 -12.35 7.88 0.20
N PHE A 384 -13.52 7.40 -0.22
CA PHE A 384 -13.94 7.53 -1.61
C PHE A 384 -14.17 9.01 -1.97
N GLY A 385 -13.51 9.46 -3.02
CA GLY A 385 -13.55 10.83 -3.51
C GLY A 385 -12.21 11.53 -3.48
N VAL A 386 -12.18 12.76 -4.00
CA VAL A 386 -10.95 13.55 -4.08
C VAL A 386 -10.72 14.28 -2.76
N ASN A 387 -9.54 14.10 -2.16
CA ASN A 387 -9.13 14.78 -0.92
C ASN A 387 -10.14 14.61 0.25
N LYS A 388 -10.69 13.40 0.36
CA LYS A 388 -11.54 12.98 1.48
C LYS A 388 -10.85 11.90 2.28
N TYR A 389 -10.95 12.00 3.59
CA TYR A 389 -10.33 11.06 4.53
C TYR A 389 -11.37 10.59 5.52
N LEU A 390 -11.28 9.34 5.90
CA LEU A 390 -11.96 8.80 7.05
C LEU A 390 -11.00 8.85 8.23
N SER A 391 -11.38 9.55 9.27
CA SER A 391 -10.61 9.63 10.51
C SER A 391 -11.43 9.02 11.64
N LEU A 392 -10.81 8.06 12.34
CA LEU A 392 -11.32 7.57 13.61
C LEU A 392 -10.75 8.45 14.70
N ILE A 393 -11.63 9.05 15.50
CA ILE A 393 -11.25 9.95 16.58
C ILE A 393 -11.75 9.41 17.92
N HIS A 394 -10.96 9.63 18.97
CA HIS A 394 -11.39 9.35 20.33
C HIS A 394 -12.12 10.57 20.89
N ILE A 395 -13.38 10.39 21.22
CA ILE A 395 -14.16 11.39 21.96
C ILE A 395 -14.36 10.80 23.36
N SER A 396 -14.29 11.64 24.38
CA SER A 396 -14.45 11.25 25.80
C SER A 396 -15.78 10.51 26.09
N GLU A 397 -16.70 10.45 25.14
CA GLU A 397 -17.88 9.56 25.02
C GLU A 397 -18.41 9.65 23.58
N PRO A 398 -18.82 8.61 22.93
CA PRO A 398 -18.17 7.43 22.36
C PRO A 398 -17.29 7.73 21.13
N THR A 399 -16.43 6.81 20.74
CA THR A 399 -15.59 6.91 19.52
C THR A 399 -16.44 7.18 18.28
N ARG A 400 -16.01 8.10 17.42
CA ARG A 400 -16.74 8.45 16.19
C ARG A 400 -15.84 8.36 14.96
N LEU A 401 -16.42 7.88 13.87
CA LEU A 401 -15.85 7.98 12.54
C LEU A 401 -16.17 9.38 11.98
N GLN A 402 -15.15 10.10 11.55
CA GLN A 402 -15.29 11.42 10.98
C GLN A 402 -14.80 11.41 9.53
N LEU A 403 -15.67 11.79 8.61
CA LEU A 403 -15.32 12.04 7.23
C LEU A 403 -14.89 13.51 7.08
N ILE A 404 -13.66 13.73 6.68
CA ILE A 404 -13.03 15.04 6.51
C ILE A 404 -12.52 15.27 5.08
#